data_7f1ae5cab94201d1c097c5676e354621
#
_entry.id   7f1ae5cab94201d1c097c5676e354621
#
_cell.length_a   1.000
_cell.length_b   1.000
_cell.length_c   1.000
_cell.angle_alpha   90.00
_cell.angle_beta   90.00
_cell.angle_gamma   90.00
#
_symmetry.space_group_name_H-M   'P 1'
#
loop_
_entity.id
_entity.type
_entity.pdbx_description
1 polymer ?
#
loop_
_entity_poly.entity_id
_entity_poly.type
_entity_poly.pdbx_seq_one_letter_code
_entity_poly.pdbx_strand_id
1 'polypeptide(L)'
;MSGFDKKQKATVSVAVITSFITTFTGSALNLSIPALNQEFAVSAAAIGWIVTGYMLTLAVLTVPFGRIADLTSRKKILETGIFIFMVCAVLAAFSWKLWILLALRIMQGVGAAMIFSTNHAILISAFPESERGKVLGYALASTYVGLAAGPVIGGVINHYLGWRFIFAFIAAVSFVSWFTAWRKLPEKSEEKTEGGSFDIAGNVLF
;
A
#
# COMPACT_ATOMS: atom_id res chain seq x y z
N MET A 1 20.70 -12.13 -0.70
CA MET A 1 20.87 -10.71 -0.29
C MET A 1 22.31 -10.38 0.19
N SER A 2 23.28 -11.26 0.06
CA SER A 2 24.65 -11.10 0.55
C SER A 2 25.51 -10.06 -0.24
N GLY A 3 25.12 -9.66 -1.43
CA GLY A 3 25.87 -8.70 -2.26
C GLY A 3 25.33 -7.25 -2.27
N PHE A 4 24.22 -6.95 -1.61
CA PHE A 4 23.62 -5.63 -1.66
C PHE A 4 24.18 -4.67 -0.61
N ASP A 5 24.39 -3.42 -0.99
CA ASP A 5 24.73 -2.34 -0.08
C ASP A 5 23.59 -2.06 0.92
N LYS A 6 23.93 -1.40 2.05
CA LYS A 6 22.95 -1.08 3.11
C LYS A 6 21.71 -0.32 2.58
N LYS A 7 21.93 0.62 1.63
CA LYS A 7 20.84 1.39 1.01
C LYS A 7 19.97 0.51 0.10
N GLN A 8 20.60 -0.34 -0.71
CA GLN A 8 19.90 -1.30 -1.57
C GLN A 8 19.07 -2.30 -0.77
N LYS A 9 19.62 -2.82 0.33
CA LYS A 9 18.86 -3.71 1.24
C LYS A 9 17.65 -3.01 1.84
N ALA A 10 17.78 -1.74 2.24
CA ALA A 10 16.67 -0.96 2.75
C ALA A 10 15.59 -0.75 1.69
N THR A 11 15.98 -0.39 0.46
CA THR A 11 15.06 -0.21 -0.67
C THR A 11 14.27 -1.48 -0.97
N VAL A 12 14.95 -2.63 -1.06
CA VAL A 12 14.26 -3.93 -1.27
C VAL A 12 13.35 -4.25 -0.10
N SER A 13 13.79 -4.03 1.14
CA SER A 13 12.96 -4.31 2.32
C SER A 13 11.69 -3.47 2.35
N VAL A 14 11.79 -2.16 2.08
CA VAL A 14 10.62 -1.27 1.99
C VAL A 14 9.69 -1.75 0.87
N ALA A 15 10.23 -2.04 -0.31
CA ALA A 15 9.43 -2.48 -1.45
C ALA A 15 8.72 -3.81 -1.18
N VAL A 16 9.38 -4.77 -0.59
CA VAL A 16 8.81 -6.07 -0.22
C VAL A 16 7.73 -5.92 0.84
N ILE A 17 7.99 -5.15 1.91
CA ILE A 17 7.02 -4.95 3.00
C ILE A 17 5.78 -4.20 2.48
N THR A 18 5.97 -3.16 1.68
CA THR A 18 4.84 -2.38 1.14
C THR A 18 4.03 -3.17 0.12
N SER A 19 4.66 -3.97 -0.74
CA SER A 19 3.96 -4.88 -1.64
C SER A 19 3.13 -5.92 -0.88
N PHE A 20 3.70 -6.50 0.18
CA PHE A 20 2.99 -7.43 1.06
C PHE A 20 1.77 -6.78 1.70
N ILE A 21 1.97 -5.64 2.41
CA ILE A 21 0.93 -5.08 3.26
C ILE A 21 -0.24 -4.50 2.45
N THR A 22 0.01 -3.94 1.28
CA THR A 22 -1.06 -3.40 0.41
C THR A 22 -1.97 -4.50 -0.11
N THR A 23 -1.41 -5.63 -0.55
CA THR A 23 -2.20 -6.78 -1.04
C THR A 23 -2.81 -7.60 0.09
N PHE A 24 -2.08 -7.78 1.20
CA PHE A 24 -2.63 -8.36 2.42
C PHE A 24 -3.88 -7.60 2.88
N THR A 25 -3.81 -6.27 2.93
CA THR A 25 -4.93 -5.40 3.34
C THR A 25 -6.15 -5.55 2.42
N GLY A 26 -5.94 -5.76 1.13
CA GLY A 26 -7.01 -6.00 0.17
C GLY A 26 -7.72 -7.35 0.37
N SER A 27 -7.00 -8.38 0.81
CA SER A 27 -7.52 -9.74 0.91
C SER A 27 -7.96 -10.15 2.33
N ALA A 28 -7.30 -9.62 3.38
CA ALA A 28 -7.53 -10.04 4.77
C ALA A 28 -8.94 -9.75 5.29
N LEU A 29 -9.56 -8.64 4.85
CA LEU A 29 -10.89 -8.24 5.31
C LEU A 29 -12.04 -9.06 4.73
N ASN A 30 -11.82 -9.82 3.67
CA ASN A 30 -12.87 -10.63 3.06
C ASN A 30 -13.49 -11.65 4.05
N LEU A 31 -12.67 -12.23 4.92
CA LEU A 31 -13.13 -13.16 5.95
C LEU A 31 -13.77 -12.45 7.17
N SER A 32 -13.62 -11.14 7.27
CA SER A 32 -14.24 -10.35 8.34
C SER A 32 -15.64 -9.83 7.98
N ILE A 33 -16.10 -10.02 6.73
CA ILE A 33 -17.41 -9.56 6.27
C ILE A 33 -18.56 -10.03 7.18
N PRO A 34 -18.63 -11.30 7.60
CA PRO A 34 -19.71 -11.74 8.53
C PRO A 34 -19.65 -11.04 9.89
N ALA A 35 -18.46 -10.85 10.46
CA ALA A 35 -18.29 -10.17 11.75
C ALA A 35 -18.68 -8.68 11.66
N LEU A 36 -18.29 -8.01 10.59
CA LEU A 36 -18.66 -6.62 10.31
C LEU A 36 -20.19 -6.46 10.08
N ASN A 37 -20.82 -7.44 9.42
CA ASN A 37 -22.25 -7.46 9.22
C ASN A 37 -23.02 -7.54 10.56
N GLN A 38 -22.58 -8.42 11.44
CA GLN A 38 -23.19 -8.56 12.77
C GLN A 38 -22.99 -7.30 13.62
N GLU A 39 -21.82 -6.67 13.57
CA GLU A 39 -21.53 -5.51 14.41
C GLU A 39 -22.22 -4.23 13.92
N PHE A 40 -22.22 -3.98 12.62
CA PHE A 40 -22.79 -2.74 12.07
C PHE A 40 -24.27 -2.88 11.69
N ALA A 41 -24.85 -4.08 11.75
CA ALA A 41 -26.23 -4.39 11.40
C ALA A 41 -26.66 -3.85 10.02
N VAL A 42 -25.81 -4.02 9.01
CA VAL A 42 -26.01 -3.52 7.63
C VAL A 42 -25.95 -4.68 6.63
N SER A 43 -26.40 -4.44 5.40
CA SER A 43 -26.38 -5.45 4.35
C SER A 43 -24.96 -5.85 3.96
N ALA A 44 -24.77 -7.10 3.51
CA ALA A 44 -23.48 -7.58 2.99
C ALA A 44 -22.97 -6.74 1.81
N ALA A 45 -23.88 -6.19 1.00
CA ALA A 45 -23.54 -5.29 -0.09
C ALA A 45 -22.90 -3.98 0.41
N ALA A 46 -23.41 -3.42 1.51
CA ALA A 46 -22.83 -2.20 2.11
C ALA A 46 -21.42 -2.47 2.66
N ILE A 47 -21.18 -3.65 3.24
CA ILE A 47 -19.86 -4.05 3.73
C ILE A 47 -18.91 -4.32 2.57
N GLY A 48 -19.40 -4.86 1.46
CA GLY A 48 -18.61 -5.08 0.24
C GLY A 48 -17.88 -3.81 -0.23
N TRP A 49 -18.49 -2.63 -0.01
CA TRP A 49 -17.88 -1.34 -0.34
C TRP A 49 -16.61 -1.04 0.46
N ILE A 50 -16.41 -1.63 1.64
CA ILE A 50 -15.17 -1.50 2.43
C ILE A 50 -13.98 -2.06 1.65
N VAL A 51 -14.17 -3.17 0.94
CA VAL A 51 -13.12 -3.79 0.11
C VAL A 51 -13.06 -3.13 -1.26
N THR A 52 -14.21 -2.97 -1.91
CA THR A 52 -14.30 -2.40 -3.26
C THR A 52 -13.85 -0.94 -3.30
N GLY A 53 -14.24 -0.13 -2.31
CA GLY A 53 -13.84 1.28 -2.23
C GLY A 53 -12.32 1.45 -2.12
N TYR A 54 -11.66 0.61 -1.34
CA TYR A 54 -10.19 0.57 -1.27
C TYR A 54 -9.57 0.23 -2.62
N MET A 55 -10.02 -0.86 -3.25
CA MET A 55 -9.46 -1.34 -4.52
C MET A 55 -9.72 -0.37 -5.67
N LEU A 56 -10.92 0.22 -5.73
CA LEU A 56 -11.28 1.20 -6.75
C LEU A 56 -10.41 2.44 -6.64
N THR A 57 -10.24 2.97 -5.42
CA THR A 57 -9.39 4.14 -5.19
C THR A 57 -7.94 3.85 -5.56
N LEU A 58 -7.41 2.69 -5.17
CA LEU A 58 -6.08 2.22 -5.56
C LEU A 58 -5.94 2.21 -7.09
N ALA A 59 -6.87 1.58 -7.80
CA ALA A 59 -6.80 1.43 -9.25
C ALA A 59 -6.85 2.79 -9.98
N VAL A 60 -7.83 3.63 -9.64
CA VAL A 60 -8.03 4.94 -10.29
C VAL A 60 -6.87 5.90 -10.05
N LEU A 61 -6.31 5.91 -8.84
CA LEU A 61 -5.29 6.89 -8.47
C LEU A 61 -3.85 6.43 -8.72
N THR A 62 -3.61 5.18 -9.09
CA THR A 62 -2.25 4.69 -9.35
C THR A 62 -1.58 5.44 -10.49
N VAL A 63 -2.28 5.69 -11.59
CA VAL A 63 -1.72 6.39 -12.76
C VAL A 63 -1.46 7.88 -12.46
N PRO A 64 -2.42 8.65 -11.92
CA PRO A 64 -2.18 10.04 -11.50
C PRO A 64 -1.00 10.19 -10.54
N PHE A 65 -0.90 9.34 -9.50
CA PHE A 65 0.21 9.43 -8.56
C PHE A 65 1.55 9.01 -9.14
N GLY A 66 1.56 8.09 -10.11
CA GLY A 66 2.77 7.79 -10.87
C GLY A 66 3.32 9.03 -11.57
N ARG A 67 2.45 9.76 -12.24
CA ARG A 67 2.84 11.02 -12.93
C ARG A 67 3.31 12.09 -11.94
N ILE A 68 2.59 12.27 -10.82
CA ILE A 68 3.00 13.22 -9.78
C ILE A 68 4.38 12.84 -9.21
N ALA A 69 4.63 11.55 -8.98
CA ALA A 69 5.89 11.07 -8.47
C ALA A 69 7.06 11.35 -9.42
N ASP A 70 6.84 11.21 -10.73
CA ASP A 70 7.85 11.51 -11.75
C ASP A 70 8.16 13.02 -11.85
N LEU A 71 7.18 13.87 -11.60
CA LEU A 71 7.32 15.34 -11.62
C LEU A 71 7.89 15.92 -10.32
N THR A 72 7.83 15.18 -9.22
CA THR A 72 8.24 15.66 -7.89
C THR A 72 9.38 14.83 -7.30
N SER A 73 9.02 13.83 -6.50
CA SER A 73 9.96 12.90 -5.89
C SER A 73 9.27 11.60 -5.56
N ARG A 74 9.70 10.52 -6.19
CA ARG A 74 9.19 9.16 -5.94
C ARG A 74 9.32 8.77 -4.46
N LYS A 75 10.44 9.17 -3.82
CA LYS A 75 10.66 8.91 -2.40
C LYS A 75 9.62 9.61 -1.53
N LYS A 76 9.37 10.91 -1.75
CA LYS A 76 8.39 11.67 -0.96
C LYS A 76 6.97 11.13 -1.14
N ILE A 77 6.60 10.79 -2.38
CA ILE A 77 5.29 10.18 -2.66
C ILE A 77 5.17 8.82 -1.96
N LEU A 78 6.19 7.96 -2.01
CA LEU A 78 6.19 6.68 -1.30
C LEU A 78 6.06 6.87 0.21
N GLU A 79 6.86 7.73 0.82
CA GLU A 79 6.85 7.98 2.27
C GLU A 79 5.50 8.53 2.74
N THR A 80 4.94 9.50 2.00
CA THR A 80 3.61 10.06 2.27
C THR A 80 2.52 9.00 2.11
N GLY A 81 2.61 8.16 1.07
CA GLY A 81 1.69 7.07 0.84
C GLY A 81 1.69 6.06 2.00
N ILE A 82 2.88 5.63 2.46
CA ILE A 82 2.98 4.71 3.61
C ILE A 82 2.44 5.37 4.88
N PHE A 83 2.70 6.66 5.09
CA PHE A 83 2.22 7.39 6.25
C PHE A 83 0.69 7.48 6.27
N ILE A 84 0.06 7.89 5.14
CA ILE A 84 -1.41 7.92 5.01
C ILE A 84 -1.98 6.53 5.25
N PHE A 85 -1.40 5.52 4.62
CA PHE A 85 -1.85 4.13 4.74
C PHE A 85 -1.82 3.64 6.20
N MET A 86 -0.75 3.95 6.92
CA MET A 86 -0.55 3.63 8.34
C MET A 86 -1.57 4.35 9.23
N VAL A 87 -1.71 5.68 9.08
CA VAL A 87 -2.63 6.49 9.89
C VAL A 87 -4.07 6.03 9.68
N CYS A 88 -4.46 5.79 8.43
CA CYS A 88 -5.79 5.26 8.13
C CYS A 88 -6.02 3.88 8.76
N ALA A 89 -4.99 3.01 8.81
CA ALA A 89 -5.10 1.73 9.50
C ALA A 89 -5.28 1.89 11.01
N VAL A 90 -4.52 2.79 11.65
CA VAL A 90 -4.70 3.09 13.08
C VAL A 90 -6.13 3.57 13.35
N LEU A 91 -6.60 4.56 12.59
CA LEU A 91 -7.95 5.12 12.79
C LEU A 91 -9.06 4.09 12.49
N ALA A 92 -8.86 3.22 11.49
CA ALA A 92 -9.81 2.16 11.16
C ALA A 92 -9.99 1.15 12.29
N ALA A 93 -8.94 0.85 13.06
CA ALA A 93 -9.04 -0.02 14.23
C ALA A 93 -9.99 0.53 15.32
N PHE A 94 -10.18 1.86 15.37
CA PHE A 94 -11.07 2.53 16.32
C PHE A 94 -12.42 2.94 15.71
N SER A 95 -12.73 2.54 14.49
CA SER A 95 -13.98 2.91 13.84
C SER A 95 -15.19 2.26 14.51
N TRP A 96 -16.23 3.06 14.78
CA TRP A 96 -17.50 2.64 15.41
C TRP A 96 -18.71 2.73 14.49
N LYS A 97 -18.54 3.22 13.25
CA LYS A 97 -19.59 3.30 12.24
C LYS A 97 -19.03 2.84 10.89
N LEU A 98 -19.88 2.16 10.12
CA LEU A 98 -19.54 1.70 8.78
C LEU A 98 -19.00 2.81 7.87
N TRP A 99 -19.65 3.97 7.87
CA TRP A 99 -19.24 5.11 7.01
C TRP A 99 -17.88 5.67 7.33
N ILE A 100 -17.51 5.68 8.62
CA ILE A 100 -16.16 6.08 9.05
C ILE A 100 -15.14 5.06 8.54
N LEU A 101 -15.42 3.77 8.71
CA LEU A 101 -14.56 2.72 8.21
C LEU A 101 -14.42 2.79 6.68
N LEU A 102 -15.51 3.00 5.96
CA LEU A 102 -15.50 3.16 4.50
C LEU A 102 -14.66 4.37 4.05
N ALA A 103 -14.85 5.53 4.67
CA ALA A 103 -14.07 6.72 4.36
C ALA A 103 -12.57 6.49 4.59
N LEU A 104 -12.21 5.85 5.71
CA LEU A 104 -10.83 5.50 6.02
C LEU A 104 -10.25 4.47 5.05
N ARG A 105 -11.04 3.53 4.54
CA ARG A 105 -10.64 2.58 3.52
C ARG A 105 -10.38 3.24 2.16
N ILE A 106 -11.23 4.20 1.77
CA ILE A 106 -10.98 5.02 0.58
C ILE A 106 -9.67 5.80 0.73
N MET A 107 -9.48 6.48 1.85
CA MET A 107 -8.22 7.20 2.13
C MET A 107 -7.00 6.27 2.21
N GLN A 108 -7.15 5.07 2.75
CA GLN A 108 -6.11 4.05 2.73
C GLN A 108 -5.79 3.59 1.31
N GLY A 109 -6.80 3.54 0.42
CA GLY A 109 -6.63 3.32 -1.02
C GLY A 109 -5.80 4.40 -1.71
N VAL A 110 -5.95 5.67 -1.31
CA VAL A 110 -5.08 6.78 -1.78
C VAL A 110 -3.61 6.49 -1.41
N GLY A 111 -3.34 6.17 -0.13
CA GLY A 111 -2.00 5.81 0.31
C GLY A 111 -1.43 4.60 -0.44
N ALA A 112 -2.26 3.58 -0.66
CA ALA A 112 -1.88 2.39 -1.44
C ALA A 112 -1.54 2.72 -2.89
N ALA A 113 -2.28 3.62 -3.54
CA ALA A 113 -2.01 4.08 -4.90
C ALA A 113 -0.65 4.79 -5.01
N MET A 114 -0.34 5.66 -4.03
CA MET A 114 0.97 6.31 -3.94
C MET A 114 2.11 5.30 -3.78
N ILE A 115 1.92 4.28 -2.94
CA ILE A 115 2.88 3.20 -2.75
C ILE A 115 3.06 2.42 -4.06
N PHE A 116 1.96 1.97 -4.65
CA PHE A 116 1.97 1.08 -5.81
C PHE A 116 2.61 1.74 -7.03
N SER A 117 2.31 3.01 -7.26
CA SER A 117 2.86 3.79 -8.38
C SER A 117 4.37 4.04 -8.28
N THR A 118 4.93 4.11 -7.07
CA THR A 118 6.34 4.48 -6.87
C THR A 118 7.24 3.29 -6.58
N ASN A 119 6.70 2.20 -6.04
CA ASN A 119 7.46 1.08 -5.49
C ASN A 119 8.40 0.42 -6.52
N HIS A 120 7.88 0.06 -7.71
CA HIS A 120 8.67 -0.56 -8.76
C HIS A 120 9.68 0.40 -9.39
N ALA A 121 9.31 1.68 -9.55
CA ALA A 121 10.18 2.69 -10.10
C ALA A 121 11.42 2.94 -9.19
N ILE A 122 11.21 2.96 -7.87
CA ILE A 122 12.31 3.09 -6.90
C ILE A 122 13.23 1.86 -6.94
N LEU A 123 12.68 0.65 -7.06
CA LEU A 123 13.50 -0.56 -7.22
C LEU A 123 14.35 -0.50 -8.49
N ILE A 124 13.75 -0.16 -9.64
CA ILE A 124 14.46 -0.09 -10.91
C ILE A 124 15.58 0.95 -10.86
N SER A 125 15.35 2.11 -10.22
CA SER A 125 16.35 3.17 -10.13
C SER A 125 17.49 2.88 -9.15
N ALA A 126 17.29 1.99 -8.18
CA ALA A 126 18.28 1.67 -7.15
C ALA A 126 19.24 0.55 -7.56
N PHE A 127 18.95 -0.18 -8.66
CA PHE A 127 19.71 -1.38 -9.04
C PHE A 127 20.18 -1.34 -10.48
N PRO A 128 21.38 -1.91 -10.78
CA PRO A 128 21.88 -2.09 -12.13
C PRO A 128 20.96 -3.04 -12.92
N GLU A 129 21.00 -2.93 -14.23
CA GLU A 129 20.10 -3.64 -15.14
C GLU A 129 20.09 -5.16 -14.94
N SER A 130 21.28 -5.72 -14.67
CA SER A 130 21.47 -7.15 -14.39
C SER A 130 20.75 -7.69 -13.15
N GLU A 131 20.42 -6.81 -12.18
CA GLU A 131 19.78 -7.19 -10.92
C GLU A 131 18.28 -6.81 -10.84
N ARG A 132 17.80 -5.96 -11.76
CA ARG A 132 16.41 -5.46 -11.75
C ARG A 132 15.38 -6.58 -11.76
N GLY A 133 15.56 -7.59 -12.60
CA GLY A 133 14.65 -8.75 -12.65
C GLY A 133 14.53 -9.47 -11.31
N LYS A 134 15.66 -9.63 -10.61
CA LYS A 134 15.70 -10.29 -9.30
C LYS A 134 14.97 -9.49 -8.22
N VAL A 135 15.21 -8.19 -8.13
CA VAL A 135 14.57 -7.36 -7.08
C VAL A 135 13.09 -7.11 -7.36
N LEU A 136 12.69 -6.99 -8.63
CA LEU A 136 11.28 -6.98 -9.01
C LEU A 136 10.61 -8.31 -8.68
N GLY A 137 11.29 -9.42 -8.89
CA GLY A 137 10.82 -10.75 -8.50
C GLY A 137 10.53 -10.84 -7.00
N TYR A 138 11.36 -10.25 -6.13
CA TYR A 138 11.09 -10.22 -4.69
C TYR A 138 9.82 -9.41 -4.35
N ALA A 139 9.61 -8.26 -4.98
CA ALA A 139 8.42 -7.44 -4.77
C ALA A 139 7.16 -8.17 -5.25
N LEU A 140 7.20 -8.77 -6.44
CA LEU A 140 6.09 -9.55 -6.99
C LEU A 140 5.77 -10.78 -6.14
N ALA A 141 6.78 -11.54 -5.73
CA ALA A 141 6.58 -12.68 -4.83
C ALA A 141 5.91 -12.24 -3.52
N SER A 142 6.34 -11.11 -2.95
CA SER A 142 5.77 -10.55 -1.73
C SER A 142 4.31 -10.12 -1.92
N THR A 143 3.95 -9.59 -3.09
CA THR A 143 2.57 -9.28 -3.49
C THR A 143 1.68 -10.54 -3.41
N TYR A 144 2.11 -11.63 -4.04
CA TYR A 144 1.35 -12.89 -4.02
C TYR A 144 1.30 -13.54 -2.63
N VAL A 145 2.41 -13.45 -1.88
CA VAL A 145 2.42 -13.91 -0.48
C VAL A 145 1.44 -13.10 0.36
N GLY A 146 1.38 -11.78 0.19
CA GLY A 146 0.41 -10.92 0.88
C GLY A 146 -1.04 -11.30 0.54
N LEU A 147 -1.32 -11.54 -0.73
CA LEU A 147 -2.66 -11.94 -1.19
C LEU A 147 -3.07 -13.31 -0.61
N ALA A 148 -2.17 -14.28 -0.61
CA ALA A 148 -2.43 -15.63 -0.09
C ALA A 148 -2.48 -15.67 1.45
N ALA A 149 -1.61 -14.88 2.12
CA ALA A 149 -1.56 -14.80 3.58
C ALA A 149 -2.75 -14.04 4.17
N GLY A 150 -3.38 -13.14 3.41
CA GLY A 150 -4.50 -12.33 3.87
C GLY A 150 -5.64 -13.15 4.47
N PRO A 151 -6.24 -14.08 3.77
CA PRO A 151 -7.30 -14.94 4.32
C PRO A 151 -6.83 -15.77 5.52
N VAL A 152 -5.62 -16.32 5.48
CA VAL A 152 -5.10 -17.19 6.54
C VAL A 152 -4.82 -16.38 7.81
N ILE A 153 -3.92 -15.40 7.72
CA ILE A 153 -3.53 -14.58 8.88
C ILE A 153 -4.70 -13.69 9.31
N GLY A 154 -5.40 -13.06 8.36
CA GLY A 154 -6.58 -12.24 8.66
C GLY A 154 -7.70 -13.04 9.29
N GLY A 155 -7.93 -14.29 8.84
CA GLY A 155 -8.90 -15.19 9.43
C GLY A 155 -8.55 -15.59 10.86
N VAL A 156 -7.29 -15.94 11.13
CA VAL A 156 -6.80 -16.26 12.48
C VAL A 156 -6.94 -15.05 13.41
N ILE A 157 -6.47 -13.87 12.96
CA ILE A 157 -6.61 -12.64 13.76
C ILE A 157 -8.08 -12.34 14.03
N ASN A 158 -8.93 -12.41 13.01
CA ASN A 158 -10.36 -12.12 13.16
C ASN A 158 -11.06 -13.09 14.13
N HIS A 159 -10.69 -14.38 14.08
CA HIS A 159 -11.30 -15.40 14.94
C HIS A 159 -10.96 -15.21 16.42
N TYR A 160 -9.70 -14.93 16.75
CA TYR A 160 -9.23 -14.86 18.14
C TYR A 160 -9.28 -13.47 18.75
N LEU A 161 -9.06 -12.42 17.94
CA LEU A 161 -8.87 -11.05 18.42
C LEU A 161 -9.91 -10.08 17.86
N GLY A 162 -10.59 -10.45 16.77
CA GLY A 162 -11.54 -9.60 16.08
C GLY A 162 -10.92 -8.79 14.94
N TRP A 163 -11.77 -8.31 14.04
CA TRP A 163 -11.37 -7.63 12.80
C TRP A 163 -10.54 -6.34 13.02
N ARG A 164 -10.73 -5.66 14.15
CA ARG A 164 -9.97 -4.45 14.50
C ARG A 164 -8.47 -4.71 14.61
N PHE A 165 -8.07 -5.88 15.07
CA PHE A 165 -6.68 -6.26 15.19
C PHE A 165 -6.00 -6.52 13.85
N ILE A 166 -6.76 -6.78 12.77
CA ILE A 166 -6.21 -6.81 11.41
C ILE A 166 -5.65 -5.42 11.06
N PHE A 167 -6.39 -4.36 11.36
CA PHE A 167 -5.92 -2.99 11.13
C PHE A 167 -4.75 -2.61 12.03
N ALA A 168 -4.73 -3.06 13.28
CA ALA A 168 -3.59 -2.86 14.18
C ALA A 168 -2.32 -3.56 13.64
N PHE A 169 -2.43 -4.77 13.13
CA PHE A 169 -1.34 -5.48 12.46
C PHE A 169 -0.85 -4.72 11.23
N ILE A 170 -1.77 -4.26 10.37
CA ILE A 170 -1.45 -3.44 9.19
C ILE A 170 -0.70 -2.18 9.60
N ALA A 171 -1.16 -1.48 10.64
CA ALA A 171 -0.54 -0.27 11.15
C ALA A 171 0.89 -0.52 11.65
N ALA A 172 1.11 -1.59 12.42
CA ALA A 172 2.42 -1.95 12.94
C ALA A 172 3.43 -2.26 11.83
N VAL A 173 3.04 -3.06 10.84
CA VAL A 173 3.90 -3.39 9.70
C VAL A 173 4.18 -2.15 8.83
N SER A 174 3.16 -1.31 8.61
CA SER A 174 3.33 -0.05 7.88
C SER A 174 4.24 0.93 8.59
N PHE A 175 4.20 0.98 9.93
CA PHE A 175 5.11 1.80 10.74
C PHE A 175 6.57 1.38 10.54
N VAL A 176 6.86 0.09 10.58
CA VAL A 176 8.22 -0.44 10.33
C VAL A 176 8.70 -0.06 8.93
N SER A 177 7.82 -0.17 7.94
CA SER A 177 8.14 0.21 6.55
C SER A 177 8.38 1.71 6.42
N TRP A 178 7.49 2.54 6.97
CA TRP A 178 7.61 4.00 6.95
C TRP A 178 8.91 4.48 7.62
N PHE A 179 9.20 3.96 8.82
CA PHE A 179 10.41 4.30 9.56
C PHE A 179 11.68 3.91 8.81
N THR A 180 11.65 2.75 8.15
CA THR A 180 12.78 2.28 7.31
C THR A 180 12.95 3.16 6.07
N ALA A 181 11.85 3.55 5.42
CA ALA A 181 11.85 4.42 4.26
C ALA A 181 12.43 5.79 4.63
N TRP A 182 11.88 6.41 5.68
CA TRP A 182 12.29 7.73 6.15
C TRP A 182 13.77 7.78 6.51
N ARG A 183 14.30 6.77 7.23
CA ARG A 183 15.69 6.75 7.70
C ARG A 183 16.72 6.34 6.65
N LYS A 184 16.36 5.46 5.73
CA LYS A 184 17.35 4.72 4.94
C LYS A 184 17.20 4.86 3.43
N LEU A 185 16.08 5.33 2.91
CA LEU A 185 15.96 5.57 1.47
C LEU A 185 16.79 6.78 1.07
N PRO A 186 17.66 6.64 0.05
CA PRO A 186 18.43 7.77 -0.45
C PRO A 186 17.50 8.81 -1.11
N GLU A 187 17.72 10.08 -0.82
CA GLU A 187 17.25 11.15 -1.68
C GLU A 187 18.13 11.13 -2.94
N LYS A 188 17.69 10.42 -3.98
CA LYS A 188 18.28 10.62 -5.29
C LYS A 188 17.74 11.95 -5.80
N SER A 189 18.65 12.87 -6.08
CA SER A 189 18.37 14.04 -6.91
C SER A 189 17.98 13.48 -8.28
N GLU A 190 16.70 13.25 -8.52
CA GLU A 190 16.23 12.87 -9.86
C GLU A 190 16.42 14.12 -10.71
N GLU A 191 17.21 14.00 -11.78
CA GLU A 191 17.22 14.98 -12.85
C GLU A 191 15.76 15.22 -13.22
N LYS A 192 15.30 16.44 -12.98
CA LYS A 192 13.97 16.86 -13.43
C LYS A 192 13.94 16.58 -14.94
N THR A 193 13.05 15.71 -15.35
CA THR A 193 12.75 15.56 -16.76
C THR A 193 12.13 16.89 -17.20
N GLU A 194 12.97 17.75 -17.77
CA GLU A 194 12.55 19.03 -18.33
C GLU A 194 11.54 18.73 -19.44
N GLY A 195 10.33 19.21 -19.29
CA GLY A 195 9.36 19.32 -20.39
C GLY A 195 8.11 18.46 -20.34
N GLY A 196 7.70 17.86 -19.23
CA GLY A 196 6.41 17.19 -19.14
C GLY A 196 5.30 18.11 -18.63
N SER A 197 4.49 18.72 -19.51
CA SER A 197 3.24 19.36 -19.09
C SER A 197 2.26 18.32 -18.53
N PHE A 198 1.52 18.69 -17.50
CA PHE A 198 0.49 17.85 -16.91
C PHE A 198 -0.69 17.73 -17.89
N ASP A 199 -0.76 16.62 -18.61
CA ASP A 199 -1.87 16.35 -19.53
C ASP A 199 -3.07 15.82 -18.74
N ILE A 200 -3.93 16.78 -18.31
CA ILE A 200 -5.16 16.48 -17.58
C ILE A 200 -6.13 15.68 -18.48
N ALA A 201 -6.16 15.96 -19.77
CA ALA A 201 -7.08 15.31 -20.71
C ALA A 201 -6.73 13.83 -20.92
N GLY A 202 -5.44 13.51 -21.06
CA GLY A 202 -4.97 12.13 -21.17
C GLY A 202 -5.20 11.29 -19.91
N ASN A 203 -5.16 11.91 -18.71
CA ASN A 203 -5.42 11.21 -17.45
C ASN A 203 -6.91 10.95 -17.15
N VAL A 204 -7.83 11.63 -17.84
CA VAL A 204 -9.28 11.47 -17.65
C VAL A 204 -9.87 10.48 -18.67
N LEU A 205 -9.18 10.23 -19.78
CA LEU A 205 -9.66 9.37 -20.87
C LEU A 205 -9.21 7.89 -20.75
N PHE A 206 -8.39 7.56 -19.80
CA PHE A 206 -7.97 6.20 -19.43
C PHE A 206 -8.35 5.90 -17.99
#